data_e9f9de9aaf5bf4061bb43b20ac69d577
#
_entry.id   e9f9de9aaf5bf4061bb43b20ac69d577
#
_cell.length_a   1.000
_cell.length_b   1.000
_cell.length_c   1.000
_cell.angle_alpha   90.00
_cell.angle_beta   90.00
_cell.angle_gamma   90.00
#
_symmetry.space_group_name_H-M   'P 1'
#
loop_
_entity.id
_entity.type
_entity.pdbx_description
1 polymer ?
#
loop_
_entity_poly.entity_id
_entity_poly.type
_entity_poly.pdbx_seq_one_letter_code
_entity_poly.pdbx_strand_id
1 'polypeptide(L)'
;MSIQVTSTNAAAENAEVVRRGYAAFNGADVDALMELIDENASWHTPGQSPIAGDYRGRDAVFGQFGRYGGETNGTFKADLKEVFTGNDGRVIGLHHNSAERNGKRLDTDCCIVFDVENGRITSGREHFYDLGNWDQFWS
;
A
#
# COMPACT_ATOMS: atom_id res chain seq x y z
N MET A 1 21.58 2.09 -25.88
CA MET A 1 21.95 2.06 -24.50
C MET A 1 21.09 1.04 -23.73
N SER A 2 21.65 -0.11 -23.51
CA SER A 2 20.95 -1.21 -22.86
C SER A 2 20.53 -0.89 -21.40
N ILE A 3 21.33 -0.11 -20.67
CA ILE A 3 21.02 0.27 -19.29
C ILE A 3 19.73 1.08 -19.24
N GLN A 4 19.57 2.04 -20.14
CA GLN A 4 18.40 2.91 -20.18
C GLN A 4 17.13 2.11 -20.53
N VAL A 5 17.22 1.21 -21.50
CA VAL A 5 16.11 0.33 -21.88
C VAL A 5 15.74 -0.60 -20.73
N THR A 6 16.74 -1.17 -20.05
CA THR A 6 16.51 -2.02 -18.88
C THR A 6 15.82 -1.25 -17.76
N SER A 7 16.24 -0.01 -17.49
CA SER A 7 15.60 0.83 -16.46
C SER A 7 14.14 1.13 -16.81
N THR A 8 13.84 1.39 -18.09
CA THR A 8 12.47 1.64 -18.53
C THR A 8 11.61 0.40 -18.37
N ASN A 9 12.12 -0.77 -18.74
CA ASN A 9 11.41 -2.03 -18.55
C ASN A 9 11.19 -2.35 -17.09
N ALA A 10 12.20 -2.13 -16.24
CA ALA A 10 12.08 -2.34 -14.81
C ALA A 10 11.03 -1.42 -14.20
N ALA A 11 10.99 -0.15 -14.61
CA ALA A 11 9.98 0.78 -14.14
C ALA A 11 8.57 0.32 -14.50
N ALA A 12 8.36 -0.13 -15.74
CA ALA A 12 7.06 -0.62 -16.18
C ALA A 12 6.65 -1.89 -15.42
N GLU A 13 7.60 -2.81 -15.22
CA GLU A 13 7.36 -4.04 -14.46
C GLU A 13 7.03 -3.74 -13.01
N ASN A 14 7.76 -2.81 -12.38
CA ASN A 14 7.52 -2.42 -11.00
C ASN A 14 6.16 -1.76 -10.83
N ALA A 15 5.76 -0.92 -11.76
CA ALA A 15 4.43 -0.30 -11.75
C ALA A 15 3.33 -1.36 -11.84
N GLU A 16 3.52 -2.39 -12.67
CA GLU A 16 2.55 -3.47 -12.80
C GLU A 16 2.43 -4.28 -11.52
N VAL A 17 3.56 -4.55 -10.83
CA VAL A 17 3.54 -5.23 -9.53
C VAL A 17 2.68 -4.45 -8.54
N VAL A 18 2.83 -3.13 -8.49
CA VAL A 18 2.03 -2.28 -7.59
C VAL A 18 0.55 -2.32 -7.97
N ARG A 19 0.21 -2.23 -9.26
CA ARG A 19 -1.19 -2.33 -9.69
C ARG A 19 -1.83 -3.65 -9.27
N ARG A 20 -1.09 -4.75 -9.44
CA ARG A 20 -1.55 -6.06 -8.99
C ARG A 20 -1.72 -6.13 -7.49
N GLY A 21 -0.82 -5.48 -6.75
CA GLY A 21 -0.93 -5.40 -5.29
C GLY A 21 -2.21 -4.72 -4.84
N TYR A 22 -2.57 -3.60 -5.46
CA TYR A 22 -3.83 -2.93 -5.16
C TYR A 22 -5.04 -3.80 -5.49
N ALA A 23 -5.02 -4.44 -6.66
CA ALA A 23 -6.13 -5.32 -7.05
C ALA A 23 -6.28 -6.49 -6.08
N ALA A 24 -5.17 -7.10 -5.68
CA ALA A 24 -5.18 -8.21 -4.73
C ALA A 24 -5.67 -7.76 -3.35
N PHE A 25 -5.22 -6.60 -2.88
CA PHE A 25 -5.67 -6.06 -1.60
C PHE A 25 -7.18 -5.81 -1.61
N ASN A 26 -7.67 -5.10 -2.62
CA ASN A 26 -9.09 -4.77 -2.71
C ASN A 26 -9.96 -6.01 -2.93
N GLY A 27 -9.42 -7.05 -3.54
CA GLY A 27 -10.11 -8.32 -3.75
C GLY A 27 -9.92 -9.34 -2.62
N ALA A 28 -9.19 -8.98 -1.57
CA ALA A 28 -8.85 -9.89 -0.47
C ALA A 28 -8.19 -11.19 -0.97
N ASP A 29 -7.39 -11.09 -2.02
CA ASP A 29 -6.70 -12.22 -2.63
C ASP A 29 -5.35 -12.45 -1.92
N VAL A 30 -5.38 -13.22 -0.84
CA VAL A 30 -4.21 -13.46 0.01
C VAL A 30 -3.12 -14.19 -0.77
N ASP A 31 -3.48 -15.15 -1.62
CA ASP A 31 -2.49 -15.90 -2.39
C ASP A 31 -1.72 -14.99 -3.34
N ALA A 32 -2.40 -14.07 -4.01
CA ALA A 32 -1.73 -13.11 -4.88
C ALA A 32 -0.83 -12.17 -4.07
N LEU A 33 -1.29 -11.70 -2.90
CA LEU A 33 -0.47 -10.87 -2.02
C LEU A 33 0.78 -11.60 -1.54
N MET A 34 0.68 -12.91 -1.26
CA MET A 34 1.82 -13.72 -0.87
C MET A 34 2.90 -13.76 -1.96
N GLU A 35 2.51 -13.72 -3.22
CA GLU A 35 3.46 -13.69 -4.34
C GLU A 35 4.05 -12.31 -4.59
N LEU A 36 3.26 -11.26 -4.33
CA LEU A 36 3.64 -9.89 -4.68
C LEU A 36 4.42 -9.18 -3.57
N ILE A 37 4.27 -9.60 -2.31
CA ILE A 37 4.90 -8.96 -1.17
C ILE A 37 6.02 -9.85 -0.65
N ASP A 38 7.23 -9.27 -0.55
CA ASP A 38 8.40 -9.99 -0.11
C ASP A 38 8.25 -10.46 1.33
N GLU A 39 8.86 -11.61 1.64
CA GLU A 39 8.83 -12.20 2.98
C GLU A 39 9.37 -11.23 4.04
N ASN A 40 10.35 -10.43 3.68
CA ASN A 40 11.00 -9.47 4.58
C ASN A 40 10.49 -8.04 4.38
N ALA A 41 9.33 -7.88 3.75
CA ALA A 41 8.77 -6.56 3.48
C ALA A 41 8.52 -5.77 4.76
N SER A 42 8.62 -4.46 4.66
CA SER A 42 8.29 -3.54 5.74
C SER A 42 7.22 -2.57 5.29
N TRP A 43 6.47 -2.06 6.26
CA TRP A 43 5.38 -1.12 5.99
C TRP A 43 5.36 -0.05 7.08
N HIS A 44 5.28 1.20 6.66
CA HIS A 44 5.20 2.32 7.62
C HIS A 44 3.85 3.00 7.51
N THR A 45 3.14 3.05 8.62
CA THR A 45 1.87 3.78 8.74
C THR A 45 2.10 4.98 9.65
N PRO A 46 1.91 6.21 9.15
CA PRO A 46 2.19 7.42 9.93
C PRO A 46 1.07 7.72 10.92
N GLY A 47 1.29 8.76 11.72
CA GLY A 47 0.28 9.30 12.61
C GLY A 47 0.44 8.84 14.04
N GLN A 48 -0.63 9.04 14.81
CA GLN A 48 -0.66 8.77 16.24
C GLN A 48 -1.78 7.81 16.66
N SER A 49 -2.43 7.18 15.69
CA SER A 49 -3.49 6.21 15.96
C SER A 49 -2.91 4.89 16.49
N PRO A 50 -3.76 4.02 17.06
CA PRO A 50 -3.31 2.70 17.53
C PRO A 50 -2.68 1.83 16.45
N ILE A 51 -2.93 2.12 15.16
CA ILE A 51 -2.37 1.34 14.07
C ILE A 51 -1.12 1.98 13.45
N ALA A 52 -0.68 3.14 13.97
CA ALA A 52 0.53 3.79 13.48
C ALA A 52 1.77 2.97 13.87
N GLY A 53 2.81 3.02 13.04
CA GLY A 53 4.08 2.40 13.34
C GLY A 53 4.72 1.70 12.17
N ASP A 54 5.78 0.96 12.46
CA ASP A 54 6.53 0.18 11.50
C ASP A 54 6.19 -1.30 11.65
N TYR A 55 5.80 -1.90 10.55
CA TYR A 55 5.46 -3.32 10.48
C TYR A 55 6.55 -4.03 9.71
N ARG A 56 7.27 -4.94 10.34
CA ARG A 56 8.41 -5.62 9.75
C ARG A 56 8.12 -7.09 9.52
N GLY A 57 8.36 -7.53 8.29
CA GLY A 57 8.06 -8.88 7.83
C GLY A 57 6.65 -8.99 7.26
N ARG A 58 6.50 -9.89 6.31
CA ARG A 58 5.23 -10.06 5.59
C ARG A 58 4.06 -10.38 6.52
N ASP A 59 4.29 -11.19 7.55
CA ASP A 59 3.22 -11.55 8.49
C ASP A 59 2.70 -10.32 9.23
N ALA A 60 3.60 -9.43 9.65
CA ALA A 60 3.20 -8.19 10.33
C ALA A 60 2.44 -7.27 9.38
N VAL A 61 2.89 -7.16 8.13
CA VAL A 61 2.22 -6.37 7.10
C VAL A 61 0.82 -6.91 6.84
N PHE A 62 0.68 -8.23 6.71
CA PHE A 62 -0.63 -8.85 6.51
C PHE A 62 -1.53 -8.69 7.73
N GLY A 63 -0.96 -8.69 8.94
CA GLY A 63 -1.71 -8.38 10.15
C GLY A 63 -2.33 -6.99 10.10
N GLN A 64 -1.57 -6.01 9.63
CA GLN A 64 -2.07 -4.65 9.43
C GLN A 64 -3.18 -4.60 8.38
N PHE A 65 -2.98 -5.25 7.24
CA PHE A 65 -4.01 -5.30 6.20
C PHE A 65 -5.29 -5.98 6.70
N GLY A 66 -5.14 -7.02 7.51
CA GLY A 66 -6.28 -7.69 8.13
C GLY A 66 -7.06 -6.78 9.06
N ARG A 67 -6.39 -5.87 9.76
CA ARG A 67 -7.06 -4.88 10.59
C ARG A 67 -7.83 -3.87 9.74
N TYR A 68 -7.29 -3.45 8.61
CA TYR A 68 -8.00 -2.55 7.70
C TYR A 68 -9.35 -3.14 7.28
N GLY A 69 -9.37 -4.41 6.92
CA GLY A 69 -10.61 -5.07 6.53
C GLY A 69 -11.50 -5.46 7.70
N GLY A 70 -10.90 -6.06 8.72
CA GLY A 70 -11.65 -6.60 9.86
C GLY A 70 -12.31 -5.54 10.73
N GLU A 71 -11.60 -4.45 11.03
CA GLU A 71 -12.12 -3.40 11.90
C GLU A 71 -13.10 -2.46 11.18
N THR A 72 -13.26 -2.60 9.88
CA THR A 72 -14.19 -1.80 9.08
C THR A 72 -15.34 -2.63 8.51
N ASN A 73 -15.45 -3.88 8.91
CA ASN A 73 -16.44 -4.83 8.39
C ASN A 73 -16.38 -4.94 6.85
N GLY A 74 -15.17 -4.93 6.30
CA GLY A 74 -14.96 -5.05 4.86
C GLY A 74 -15.26 -3.80 4.05
N THR A 75 -15.50 -2.65 4.69
CA THR A 75 -15.77 -1.40 3.96
C THR A 75 -14.52 -0.68 3.49
N PHE A 76 -13.33 -1.08 3.98
CA PHE A 76 -12.08 -0.42 3.63
C PHE A 76 -11.74 -0.65 2.16
N LYS A 77 -11.51 0.46 1.45
CA LYS A 77 -11.10 0.42 0.05
C LYS A 77 -9.93 1.37 -0.19
N ALA A 78 -9.02 0.93 -1.04
CA ALA A 78 -7.92 1.73 -1.55
C ALA A 78 -8.09 1.83 -3.07
N ASP A 79 -8.89 2.78 -3.52
CA ASP A 79 -9.23 2.94 -4.93
C ASP A 79 -8.08 3.62 -5.66
N LEU A 80 -7.32 2.83 -6.41
CA LEU A 80 -6.13 3.31 -7.12
C LEU A 80 -6.52 4.28 -8.23
N LYS A 81 -5.92 5.48 -8.20
CA LYS A 81 -6.17 6.53 -9.19
C LYS A 81 -5.03 6.66 -10.19
N GLU A 82 -3.78 6.59 -9.73
CA GLU A 82 -2.62 6.83 -10.56
C GLU A 82 -1.41 6.08 -10.02
N VAL A 83 -0.50 5.71 -10.92
CA VAL A 83 0.78 5.10 -10.55
C VAL A 83 1.89 5.90 -11.21
N PHE A 84 2.87 6.31 -10.41
CA PHE A 84 4.04 7.08 -10.87
C PHE A 84 5.31 6.26 -10.63
N THR A 85 6.27 6.36 -11.53
CA THR A 85 7.56 5.68 -11.36
C THR A 85 8.67 6.71 -11.27
N GLY A 86 9.59 6.50 -10.32
CA GLY A 86 10.77 7.32 -10.16
C GLY A 86 11.94 6.81 -10.99
N ASN A 87 12.98 7.63 -11.10
CA ASN A 87 14.20 7.28 -11.84
C ASN A 87 14.98 6.14 -11.19
N ASP A 88 14.77 5.93 -9.89
CA ASP A 88 15.44 4.90 -9.10
C ASP A 88 14.65 3.58 -9.02
N GLY A 89 13.58 3.46 -9.79
CA GLY A 89 12.72 2.28 -9.81
C GLY A 89 11.66 2.24 -8.72
N ARG A 90 11.59 3.25 -7.84
CA ARG A 90 10.49 3.34 -6.88
C ARG A 90 9.19 3.65 -7.59
N VAL A 91 8.10 3.21 -6.97
CA VAL A 91 6.76 3.41 -7.50
C VAL A 91 5.93 4.13 -6.46
N ILE A 92 5.14 5.11 -6.89
CA ILE A 92 4.18 5.78 -6.03
C ILE A 92 2.78 5.42 -6.52
N GLY A 93 1.96 4.88 -5.62
CA GLY A 93 0.55 4.67 -5.88
C GLY A 93 -0.25 5.80 -5.23
N LEU A 94 -1.06 6.50 -6.02
CA LEU A 94 -2.02 7.47 -5.51
C LEU A 94 -3.37 6.79 -5.47
N HIS A 95 -3.97 6.69 -4.29
CA HIS A 95 -5.28 6.08 -4.14
C HIS A 95 -6.17 6.90 -3.22
N HIS A 96 -7.47 6.65 -3.32
CA HIS A 96 -8.45 7.23 -2.41
C HIS A 96 -8.90 6.17 -1.41
N ASN A 97 -8.79 6.47 -0.14
CA ASN A 97 -9.26 5.60 0.93
C ASN A 97 -10.69 5.96 1.32
N SER A 98 -11.51 4.94 1.47
CA SER A 98 -12.84 5.07 2.04
C SER A 98 -13.14 3.88 2.95
N ALA A 99 -13.79 4.15 4.07
CA ALA A 99 -14.20 3.11 5.02
C ALA A 99 -15.14 3.69 6.05
N GLU A 100 -15.83 2.81 6.77
CA GLU A 100 -16.68 3.19 7.90
C GLU A 100 -16.35 2.30 9.09
N ARG A 101 -16.34 2.88 10.28
CA ARG A 101 -16.01 2.17 11.52
C ARG A 101 -16.55 2.97 12.71
N ASN A 102 -17.38 2.33 13.54
CA ASN A 102 -17.87 2.93 14.78
C ASN A 102 -18.52 4.30 14.58
N GLY A 103 -19.29 4.47 13.49
CA GLY A 103 -19.92 5.75 13.17
C GLY A 103 -18.99 6.79 12.59
N LYS A 104 -17.72 6.46 12.38
CA LYS A 104 -16.73 7.34 11.76
C LYS A 104 -16.55 6.99 10.29
N ARG A 105 -16.14 7.98 9.51
CA ARG A 105 -15.92 7.82 8.08
C ARG A 105 -14.49 8.18 7.70
N LEU A 106 -13.84 7.30 6.96
CA LEU A 106 -12.56 7.57 6.33
C LEU A 106 -12.81 8.04 4.91
N ASP A 107 -12.17 9.14 4.53
CA ASP A 107 -12.36 9.74 3.21
C ASP A 107 -11.14 10.64 2.94
N THR A 108 -10.05 10.04 2.47
CA THR A 108 -8.81 10.77 2.24
C THR A 108 -7.99 10.12 1.13
N ASP A 109 -7.25 10.94 0.40
CA ASP A 109 -6.26 10.46 -0.54
C ASP A 109 -4.99 10.03 0.20
N CYS A 110 -4.31 9.07 -0.38
CA CYS A 110 -3.05 8.55 0.14
C CYS A 110 -2.10 8.27 -1.00
N CYS A 111 -0.84 8.65 -0.80
CA CYS A 111 0.25 8.20 -1.65
C CYS A 111 1.06 7.17 -0.88
N ILE A 112 1.28 6.01 -1.48
CA ILE A 112 2.20 5.04 -0.93
C ILE A 112 3.46 5.04 -1.79
N VAL A 113 4.60 5.19 -1.14
CA VAL A 113 5.91 5.04 -1.80
C VAL A 113 6.35 3.59 -1.63
N PHE A 114 6.46 2.89 -2.76
CA PHE A 114 6.84 1.48 -2.78
C PHE A 114 8.28 1.31 -3.24
N ASP A 115 9.02 0.43 -2.56
CA ASP A 115 10.23 -0.16 -3.11
C ASP A 115 9.86 -1.51 -3.69
N VAL A 116 10.31 -1.78 -4.90
CA VAL A 116 10.03 -3.05 -5.61
C VAL A 116 11.34 -3.61 -6.10
N GLU A 117 11.61 -4.88 -5.77
CA GLU A 117 12.81 -5.59 -6.17
C GLU A 117 12.45 -7.00 -6.62
N ASN A 118 12.97 -7.39 -7.79
CA ASN A 118 12.77 -8.73 -8.33
C ASN A 118 11.31 -9.15 -8.41
N GLY A 119 10.44 -8.22 -8.81
CA GLY A 119 9.02 -8.49 -8.96
C GLY A 119 8.22 -8.55 -7.67
N ARG A 120 8.81 -8.11 -6.55
CA ARG A 120 8.13 -8.12 -5.25
C ARG A 120 8.23 -6.76 -4.56
N ILE A 121 7.18 -6.40 -3.86
CA ILE A 121 7.17 -5.19 -3.02
C ILE A 121 7.98 -5.48 -1.77
N THR A 122 9.04 -4.71 -1.54
CA THR A 122 9.91 -4.86 -0.38
C THR A 122 9.63 -3.83 0.70
N SER A 123 8.98 -2.71 0.37
CA SER A 123 8.51 -1.76 1.39
C SER A 123 7.39 -0.91 0.87
N GLY A 124 6.59 -0.38 1.79
CA GLY A 124 5.58 0.63 1.53
C GLY A 124 5.56 1.65 2.64
N ARG A 125 5.41 2.93 2.28
CA ARG A 125 5.26 4.02 3.24
C ARG A 125 4.05 4.85 2.84
N GLU A 126 3.11 4.98 3.76
CA GLU A 126 1.86 5.69 3.54
C GLU A 126 2.02 7.18 3.84
N HIS A 127 1.45 8.02 2.98
CA HIS A 127 1.42 9.48 3.13
C HIS A 127 0.00 9.95 2.86
N PHE A 128 -0.69 10.43 3.89
CA PHE A 128 -2.09 10.82 3.77
C PHE A 128 -2.23 12.32 3.52
N TYR A 129 -3.11 12.67 2.60
CA TYR A 129 -3.46 14.06 2.38
C TYR A 129 -4.10 14.67 3.63
N ASP A 130 -5.01 13.91 4.27
CA ASP A 130 -5.65 14.32 5.53
C ASP A 130 -5.30 13.33 6.63
N LEU A 131 -4.12 13.50 7.22
CA LEU A 131 -3.66 12.62 8.30
C LEU A 131 -4.57 12.73 9.52
N GLY A 132 -5.16 13.90 9.77
CA GLY A 132 -6.11 14.07 10.86
C GLY A 132 -7.33 13.17 10.71
N ASN A 133 -7.89 13.06 9.51
CA ASN A 133 -9.01 12.15 9.25
C ASN A 133 -8.58 10.70 9.48
N TRP A 134 -7.41 10.31 9.00
CA TRP A 134 -6.87 8.98 9.22
C TRP A 134 -6.73 8.65 10.70
N ASP A 135 -6.08 9.53 11.47
CA ASP A 135 -5.86 9.30 12.89
C ASP A 135 -7.18 9.24 13.68
N GLN A 136 -8.10 10.15 13.39
CA GLN A 136 -9.40 10.18 14.06
C GLN A 136 -10.21 8.92 13.76
N PHE A 137 -10.15 8.44 12.53
CA PHE A 137 -10.89 7.26 12.12
C PHE A 137 -10.48 6.02 12.92
N TRP A 138 -9.20 5.84 13.17
CA TRP A 138 -8.68 4.67 13.87
C TRP A 138 -8.61 4.83 15.40
N SER A 139 -8.87 6.02 15.89
CA SER A 139 -8.81 6.29 17.33
C SER A 139 -9.94 5.64 18.14
#